data_72f72f7babe30ea5c793be7aa4f338e6
#
_entry.id   72f72f7babe30ea5c793be7aa4f338e6
#
_cell.length_a   1.000
_cell.length_b   1.000
_cell.length_c   1.000
_cell.angle_alpha   90.00
_cell.angle_beta   90.00
_cell.angle_gamma   90.00
#
_symmetry.space_group_name_H-M   'P 1'
#
loop_
_entity.id
_entity.type
_entity.pdbx_description
1 polymer ?
#
loop_
_entity_poly.entity_id
_entity_poly.type
_entity_poly.pdbx_seq_one_letter_code
_entity_poly.pdbx_strand_id
1 'polypeptide(L)'
;MYRHILIPTDGSELAEHGVAHGLALAKSLGAKVSVIFVVEPFSEMTGRFLEAVATYAELRKEQATSALDRAANAAKEAGVSCETIQVEKGQPHQAIIAAAEDKGCDLIVMSSHGRSGLSMLLIGSVTNKVLTHAKTPVLVCQ
;
A
#
# COMPACT_ATOMS: atom_id res chain seq x y z
N MET A 1 6.26 21.30 3.00
CA MET A 1 5.17 21.22 2.03
C MET A 1 4.26 20.03 2.31
N TYR A 2 4.71 18.79 2.08
CA TYR A 2 3.91 17.63 2.45
C TYR A 2 4.10 17.28 3.92
N ARG A 3 3.01 17.00 4.61
CA ARG A 3 3.01 16.73 6.05
C ARG A 3 2.59 15.33 6.43
N HIS A 4 1.85 14.66 5.57
CA HIS A 4 1.37 13.31 5.84
C HIS A 4 1.33 12.51 4.55
N ILE A 5 2.18 11.50 4.46
CA ILE A 5 2.36 10.67 3.26
C ILE A 5 1.68 9.32 3.47
N LEU A 6 0.84 8.93 2.51
CA LEU A 6 0.28 7.57 2.48
C LEU A 6 1.14 6.71 1.55
N ILE A 7 1.53 5.54 2.02
CA ILE A 7 2.34 4.60 1.24
C ILE A 7 1.62 3.27 1.16
N PRO A 8 1.02 2.92 0.02
CA PRO A 8 0.46 1.60 -0.19
C PRO A 8 1.56 0.55 -0.38
N THR A 9 1.33 -0.63 0.17
CA THR A 9 2.21 -1.79 -0.05
C THR A 9 1.37 -3.05 -0.19
N ASP A 10 1.83 -3.96 -1.02
CA ASP A 10 1.28 -5.32 -1.16
C ASP A 10 2.30 -6.38 -0.71
N GLY A 11 3.39 -5.94 -0.10
CA GLY A 11 4.46 -6.81 0.38
C GLY A 11 5.44 -7.26 -0.70
N SER A 12 5.22 -6.88 -1.96
CA SER A 12 6.15 -7.22 -3.05
C SER A 12 7.47 -6.45 -2.90
N GLU A 13 8.50 -6.94 -3.57
CA GLU A 13 9.80 -6.27 -3.59
C GLU A 13 9.72 -4.84 -4.12
N LEU A 14 8.96 -4.63 -5.19
CA LEU A 14 8.77 -3.29 -5.75
C LEU A 14 8.01 -2.38 -4.79
N ALA A 15 6.99 -2.90 -4.11
CA ALA A 15 6.27 -2.13 -3.11
C ALA A 15 7.18 -1.74 -1.93
N GLU A 16 8.09 -2.61 -1.55
CA GLU A 16 9.06 -2.28 -0.49
C GLU A 16 10.02 -1.17 -0.91
N HIS A 17 10.41 -1.10 -2.18
CA HIS A 17 11.14 0.05 -2.72
C HIS A 17 10.32 1.33 -2.58
N GLY A 18 9.02 1.26 -2.85
CA GLY A 18 8.11 2.39 -2.65
C GLY A 18 8.04 2.83 -1.18
N VAL A 19 7.99 1.87 -0.26
CA VAL A 19 8.02 2.16 1.17
C VAL A 19 9.32 2.86 1.56
N ALA A 20 10.46 2.32 1.13
CA ALA A 20 11.76 2.92 1.43
C ALA A 20 11.88 4.34 0.87
N HIS A 21 11.42 4.55 -0.35
CA HIS A 21 11.41 5.87 -0.99
C HIS A 21 10.53 6.86 -0.23
N GLY A 22 9.32 6.43 0.11
CA GLY A 22 8.38 7.27 0.86
C GLY A 22 8.88 7.64 2.24
N LEU A 23 9.53 6.71 2.94
CA LEU A 23 10.13 6.97 4.26
C LEU A 23 11.29 7.95 4.16
N ALA A 24 12.15 7.81 3.15
CA ALA A 24 13.25 8.74 2.93
C ALA A 24 12.73 10.16 2.66
N LEU A 25 11.70 10.26 1.84
CA LEU A 25 11.05 11.54 1.55
C LEU A 25 10.42 12.14 2.81
N ALA A 26 9.69 11.33 3.57
CA ALA A 26 9.06 11.78 4.82
C ALA A 26 10.10 12.29 5.81
N LYS A 27 11.22 11.59 5.92
CA LYS A 27 12.33 12.02 6.79
C LYS A 27 12.86 13.39 6.38
N SER A 28 13.07 13.60 5.08
CA SER A 28 13.61 14.88 4.59
C SER A 28 12.63 16.04 4.75
N LEU A 29 11.33 15.76 4.73
CA LEU A 29 10.28 16.77 4.84
C LEU A 29 9.78 16.98 6.29
N GLY A 30 10.16 16.11 7.20
CA GLY A 30 9.59 16.11 8.55
C GLY A 30 8.12 15.66 8.55
N ALA A 31 7.72 14.85 7.57
CA ALA A 31 6.36 14.37 7.44
C ALA A 31 6.13 13.08 8.23
N LYS A 32 4.89 12.85 8.64
CA LYS A 32 4.48 11.55 9.16
C LYS A 32 4.00 10.65 8.02
N VAL A 33 3.93 9.36 8.28
CA VAL A 33 3.61 8.35 7.27
C VAL A 33 2.48 7.44 7.76
N SER A 34 1.59 7.09 6.86
CA SER A 34 0.66 5.98 7.03
C SER A 34 0.98 4.94 5.94
N VAL A 35 1.19 3.69 6.33
CA VAL A 35 1.41 2.60 5.39
C VAL A 35 0.17 1.73 5.36
N ILE A 36 -0.39 1.51 4.16
CA ILE A 36 -1.63 0.75 4.00
C ILE A 36 -1.40 -0.53 3.20
N PHE A 37 -1.94 -1.63 3.71
CA PHE A 37 -2.01 -2.90 2.99
C PHE A 37 -3.48 -3.24 2.81
N VAL A 38 -3.90 -3.41 1.56
CA VAL A 38 -5.27 -3.80 1.23
C VAL A 38 -5.29 -5.30 0.91
N VAL A 39 -6.00 -6.05 1.73
CA VAL A 39 -6.21 -7.48 1.51
C VAL A 39 -7.40 -7.62 0.59
N GLU A 40 -7.17 -8.05 -0.65
CA GLU A 40 -8.26 -8.28 -1.58
C GLU A 40 -9.07 -9.49 -1.16
N PRO A 41 -10.41 -9.39 -1.12
CA PRO A 41 -11.23 -10.55 -0.88
C PRO A 41 -11.10 -11.52 -2.05
N PHE A 42 -11.19 -12.81 -1.75
CA PHE A 42 -11.15 -13.85 -2.77
C PHE A 42 -12.51 -13.88 -3.46
N SER A 43 -12.62 -13.23 -4.59
CA SER A 43 -13.90 -12.76 -5.12
C SER A 43 -14.74 -13.74 -5.91
N GLU A 44 -14.32 -14.95 -6.24
CA GLU A 44 -15.08 -15.73 -7.22
C GLU A 44 -15.16 -17.23 -7.02
N MET A 45 -14.75 -17.74 -5.89
CA MET A 45 -14.89 -19.17 -5.67
C MET A 45 -16.10 -19.46 -4.83
N THR A 46 -17.12 -19.95 -5.50
CA THR A 46 -18.27 -20.54 -4.87
C THR A 46 -17.86 -21.73 -4.00
N GLY A 47 -18.65 -22.05 -3.01
CA GLY A 47 -18.50 -23.02 -1.93
C GLY A 47 -17.75 -24.35 -2.14
N ARG A 48 -17.26 -24.62 -3.33
CA ARG A 48 -16.43 -25.79 -3.66
C ARG A 48 -15.04 -25.76 -3.03
N PHE A 49 -14.57 -24.59 -2.62
CA PHE A 49 -13.20 -24.38 -2.17
C PHE A 49 -13.13 -23.54 -0.92
N LEU A 50 -14.10 -23.69 -0.02
CA LEU A 50 -14.13 -22.94 1.24
C LEU A 50 -12.84 -23.05 2.03
N GLU A 51 -12.25 -24.24 2.08
CA GLU A 51 -10.97 -24.45 2.77
C GLU A 51 -9.83 -23.70 2.08
N ALA A 52 -9.80 -23.73 0.75
CA ALA A 52 -8.79 -22.99 -0.02
C ALA A 52 -8.97 -21.48 0.14
N VAL A 53 -10.21 -21.00 0.19
CA VAL A 53 -10.52 -19.59 0.44
C VAL A 53 -10.07 -19.17 1.83
N ALA A 54 -10.36 -19.98 2.85
CA ALA A 54 -9.96 -19.69 4.23
C ALA A 54 -8.44 -19.67 4.36
N THR A 55 -7.75 -20.64 3.76
CA THR A 55 -6.27 -20.71 3.77
C THR A 55 -5.67 -19.50 3.05
N TYR A 56 -6.23 -19.12 1.91
CA TYR A 56 -5.81 -17.93 1.18
C TYR A 56 -5.98 -16.67 2.02
N ALA A 57 -7.13 -16.51 2.66
CA ALA A 57 -7.42 -15.34 3.49
C ALA A 57 -6.44 -15.23 4.66
N GLU A 58 -6.14 -16.34 5.32
CA GLU A 58 -5.17 -16.36 6.41
C GLU A 58 -3.77 -16.01 5.91
N LEU A 59 -3.36 -16.59 4.79
CA LEU A 59 -2.05 -16.31 4.19
C LEU A 59 -1.92 -14.83 3.83
N ARG A 60 -2.96 -14.23 3.25
CA ARG A 60 -2.95 -12.82 2.89
C ARG A 60 -2.87 -11.92 4.13
N LYS A 61 -3.56 -12.27 5.20
CA LYS A 61 -3.48 -11.54 6.47
C LYS A 61 -2.10 -11.63 7.08
N GLU A 62 -1.47 -12.80 7.04
CA GLU A 62 -0.09 -12.96 7.51
C GLU A 62 0.89 -12.13 6.69
N GLN A 63 0.72 -12.11 5.37
CA GLN A 63 1.53 -11.28 4.48
C GLN A 63 1.35 -9.80 4.79
N ALA A 64 0.11 -9.39 5.05
CA ALA A 64 -0.19 -8.00 5.42
C ALA A 64 0.48 -7.62 6.73
N THR A 65 0.33 -8.44 7.77
CA THR A 65 0.95 -8.20 9.07
C THR A 65 2.47 -8.10 8.93
N SER A 66 3.08 -9.05 8.22
CA SER A 66 4.53 -9.06 8.00
C SER A 66 5.01 -7.81 7.25
N ALA A 67 4.33 -7.44 6.17
CA ALA A 67 4.70 -6.26 5.38
C ALA A 67 4.56 -4.97 6.20
N LEU A 68 3.48 -4.84 6.96
CA LEU A 68 3.24 -3.66 7.79
C LEU A 68 4.23 -3.57 8.95
N ASP A 69 4.60 -4.71 9.56
CA ASP A 69 5.62 -4.74 10.60
C ASP A 69 6.99 -4.32 10.06
N ARG A 70 7.36 -4.78 8.87
CA ARG A 70 8.61 -4.36 8.23
C ARG A 70 8.62 -2.86 7.97
N ALA A 71 7.51 -2.32 7.49
CA ALA A 71 7.39 -0.87 7.24
C ALA A 71 7.49 -0.06 8.54
N ALA A 72 6.79 -0.51 9.59
CA ALA A 72 6.83 0.16 10.89
C ALA A 72 8.24 0.14 11.48
N ASN A 73 8.95 -0.98 11.38
CA ASN A 73 10.33 -1.08 11.84
C ASN A 73 11.28 -0.18 11.05
N ALA A 74 11.13 -0.15 9.73
CA ALA A 74 11.94 0.74 8.89
C ALA A 74 11.69 2.22 9.21
N ALA A 75 10.45 2.59 9.47
CA ALA A 75 10.08 3.95 9.88
C ALA A 75 10.72 4.31 11.23
N LYS A 76 10.67 3.39 12.17
CA LYS A 76 11.27 3.58 13.50
C LYS A 76 12.78 3.80 13.40
N GLU A 77 13.47 2.99 12.60
CA GLU A 77 14.90 3.14 12.36
C GLU A 77 15.24 4.47 11.70
N ALA A 78 14.37 4.95 10.82
CA ALA A 78 14.55 6.23 10.15
C ALA A 78 14.15 7.43 11.01
N GLY A 79 13.50 7.21 12.15
CA GLY A 79 12.99 8.29 13.01
C GLY A 79 11.75 8.96 12.44
N VAL A 80 10.96 8.24 11.64
CA VAL A 80 9.73 8.75 11.01
C VAL A 80 8.52 8.22 11.78
N SER A 81 7.60 9.13 12.14
CA SER A 81 6.32 8.74 12.75
C SER A 81 5.49 7.98 11.73
N CYS A 82 5.07 6.77 12.08
CA CYS A 82 4.37 5.88 11.16
C CYS A 82 3.21 5.18 11.85
N GLU A 83 2.05 5.17 11.18
CA GLU A 83 0.96 4.27 11.52
C GLU A 83 0.75 3.27 10.40
N THR A 84 0.23 2.10 10.74
CA THR A 84 -0.07 1.06 9.76
C THR A 84 -1.58 0.86 9.67
N ILE A 85 -2.07 0.60 8.45
CA ILE A 85 -3.49 0.44 8.16
C ILE A 85 -3.67 -0.86 7.39
N GLN A 86 -4.50 -1.76 7.88
CA GLN A 86 -4.88 -2.97 7.17
C GLN A 86 -6.35 -2.89 6.81
N VAL A 87 -6.66 -3.05 5.53
CA VAL A 87 -8.05 -3.01 5.03
C VAL A 87 -8.36 -4.34 4.36
N GLU A 88 -9.49 -4.93 4.71
CA GLU A 88 -9.91 -6.24 4.21
C GLU A 88 -11.14 -6.17 3.29
N LYS A 89 -11.53 -4.98 2.86
CA LYS A 89 -12.73 -4.76 2.07
C LYS A 89 -12.46 -3.90 0.86
N GLY A 90 -13.19 -4.17 -0.21
CA GLY A 90 -13.20 -3.35 -1.40
C GLY A 90 -12.01 -3.55 -2.32
N GLN A 91 -11.97 -2.74 -3.35
CA GLN A 91 -10.87 -2.78 -4.32
C GLN A 91 -9.69 -1.97 -3.80
N PRO A 92 -8.45 -2.40 -4.10
CA PRO A 92 -7.25 -1.73 -3.58
C PRO A 92 -7.20 -0.23 -3.85
N HIS A 93 -7.45 0.20 -5.08
CA HIS A 93 -7.38 1.63 -5.40
C HIS A 93 -8.40 2.47 -4.64
N GLN A 94 -9.60 1.94 -4.43
CA GLN A 94 -10.65 2.64 -3.68
C GLN A 94 -10.25 2.78 -2.20
N ALA A 95 -9.73 1.72 -1.61
CA ALA A 95 -9.29 1.73 -0.22
C ALA A 95 -8.12 2.69 -0.01
N ILE A 96 -7.18 2.75 -0.95
CA ILE A 96 -6.04 3.67 -0.90
C ILE A 96 -6.53 5.12 -0.94
N ILE A 97 -7.40 5.44 -1.88
CA ILE A 97 -7.93 6.80 -2.05
C ILE A 97 -8.73 7.21 -0.81
N ALA A 98 -9.60 6.32 -0.32
CA ALA A 98 -10.39 6.59 0.88
C ALA A 98 -9.50 6.81 2.10
N ALA A 99 -8.46 6.01 2.27
CA ALA A 99 -7.53 6.18 3.39
C ALA A 99 -6.78 7.51 3.32
N ALA A 100 -6.37 7.93 2.12
CA ALA A 100 -5.71 9.22 1.95
C ALA A 100 -6.63 10.38 2.39
N GLU A 101 -7.88 10.32 1.99
CA GLU A 101 -8.87 11.34 2.36
C GLU A 101 -9.18 11.30 3.86
N ASP A 102 -9.48 10.12 4.40
CA ASP A 102 -9.88 9.94 5.80
C ASP A 102 -8.76 10.34 6.77
N LYS A 103 -7.52 10.07 6.42
CA LYS A 103 -6.36 10.39 7.27
C LYS A 103 -5.80 11.78 7.03
N GLY A 104 -6.30 12.48 6.04
CA GLY A 104 -5.78 13.81 5.69
C GLY A 104 -4.39 13.77 5.08
N CYS A 105 -4.08 12.72 4.34
CA CYS A 105 -2.79 12.61 3.64
C CYS A 105 -2.75 13.58 2.45
N ASP A 106 -1.64 14.25 2.29
CA ASP A 106 -1.45 15.25 1.23
C ASP A 106 -0.53 14.77 0.10
N LEU A 107 -0.01 13.55 0.23
CA LEU A 107 0.77 12.89 -0.82
C LEU A 107 0.59 11.38 -0.71
N ILE A 108 0.46 10.71 -1.85
CA ILE A 108 0.53 9.25 -1.94
C ILE A 108 1.84 8.91 -2.64
N VAL A 109 2.65 8.05 -2.04
CA VAL A 109 3.89 7.54 -2.65
C VAL A 109 3.72 6.05 -2.87
N MET A 110 3.78 5.60 -4.11
CA MET A 110 3.59 4.19 -4.42
C MET A 110 4.50 3.73 -5.56
N SER A 111 4.74 2.43 -5.61
CA SER A 111 5.52 1.84 -6.69
C SER A 111 4.69 1.77 -7.97
N SER A 112 5.39 1.74 -9.12
CA SER A 112 4.74 1.65 -10.43
C SER A 112 4.02 0.32 -10.64
N HIS A 113 4.46 -0.75 -9.95
CA HIS A 113 3.91 -2.09 -10.05
C HIS A 113 3.84 -2.73 -8.67
N GLY A 114 2.92 -3.68 -8.53
CA GLY A 114 2.83 -4.52 -7.34
C GLY A 114 3.13 -5.98 -7.68
N ARG A 115 2.36 -6.88 -7.08
CA ARG A 115 2.55 -8.33 -7.16
C ARG A 115 2.35 -8.92 -8.55
N SER A 116 1.58 -8.26 -9.42
CA SER A 116 1.23 -8.82 -10.72
C SER A 116 2.40 -8.93 -11.70
N GLY A 117 3.54 -8.32 -11.39
CA GLY A 117 4.76 -8.49 -12.17
C GLY A 117 4.65 -8.11 -13.63
N LEU A 118 3.82 -7.14 -13.96
CA LEU A 118 3.64 -6.67 -15.33
C LEU A 118 4.93 -6.06 -15.88
N SER A 119 4.99 -5.98 -17.21
CA SER A 119 6.12 -5.40 -17.92
C SER A 119 6.57 -4.07 -17.32
N MET A 120 7.88 -3.87 -17.24
CA MET A 120 8.48 -2.61 -16.77
C MET A 120 8.06 -1.37 -17.57
N LEU A 121 7.47 -1.59 -18.73
CA LEU A 121 7.03 -0.51 -19.62
C LEU A 121 5.62 0.00 -19.31
N LEU A 122 4.88 -0.70 -18.48
CA LEU A 122 3.49 -0.37 -18.16
C LEU A 122 3.32 -0.15 -16.66
N ILE A 123 2.55 0.86 -16.32
CA ILE A 123 2.15 1.11 -14.94
C ILE A 123 1.15 0.03 -14.53
N GLY A 124 1.29 -0.50 -13.31
CA GLY A 124 0.38 -1.50 -12.76
C GLY A 124 -1.05 -0.99 -12.67
N SER A 125 -2.01 -1.91 -12.67
CA SER A 125 -3.44 -1.56 -12.70
C SER A 125 -3.89 -0.74 -11.50
N VAL A 126 -3.43 -1.08 -10.30
CA VAL A 126 -3.79 -0.33 -9.08
C VAL A 126 -3.21 1.07 -9.14
N THR A 127 -1.94 1.20 -9.51
CA THR A 127 -1.27 2.50 -9.62
C THR A 127 -1.97 3.39 -10.65
N ASN A 128 -2.33 2.82 -11.80
CA ASN A 128 -3.04 3.54 -12.84
C ASN A 128 -4.40 4.05 -12.34
N LYS A 129 -5.14 3.22 -11.62
CA LYS A 129 -6.44 3.61 -11.08
C LYS A 129 -6.33 4.68 -9.99
N VAL A 130 -5.30 4.60 -9.15
CA VAL A 130 -5.03 5.64 -8.15
C VAL A 130 -4.70 6.96 -8.85
N LEU A 131 -3.82 6.96 -9.84
CA LEU A 131 -3.48 8.15 -10.61
C LEU A 131 -4.70 8.78 -11.27
N THR A 132 -5.60 7.95 -11.79
CA THR A 132 -6.79 8.42 -12.52
C THR A 132 -7.84 9.01 -11.58
N HIS A 133 -8.01 8.47 -10.39
CA HIS A 133 -9.14 8.79 -9.53
C HIS A 133 -8.79 9.57 -8.26
N ALA A 134 -7.54 9.59 -7.84
CA ALA A 134 -7.15 10.29 -6.63
C ALA A 134 -7.18 11.81 -6.82
N LYS A 135 -7.64 12.51 -5.79
CA LYS A 135 -7.52 13.97 -5.71
C LYS A 135 -6.20 14.38 -5.04
N THR A 136 -5.66 13.50 -4.24
CA THR A 136 -4.37 13.68 -3.58
C THR A 136 -3.24 13.52 -4.60
N PRO A 137 -2.20 14.36 -4.57
CA PRO A 137 -1.02 14.17 -5.41
C PRO A 137 -0.40 12.78 -5.23
N VAL A 138 0.10 12.21 -6.32
CA VAL A 138 0.66 10.86 -6.32
C VAL A 138 2.08 10.91 -6.90
N LEU A 139 3.03 10.40 -6.13
CA LEU A 139 4.40 10.19 -6.57
C LEU A 139 4.59 8.70 -6.87
N VAL A 140 4.94 8.38 -8.09
CA VAL A 140 5.14 6.99 -8.52
C VAL A 140 6.64 6.71 -8.61
N CYS A 141 7.10 5.67 -7.90
CA CYS A 141 8.50 5.24 -7.92
C CYS A 141 8.65 3.96 -8.74
N GLN A 142 9.77 3.83 -9.39
CA GLN A 142 10.14 2.60 -10.11
C GLN A 142 11.19 1.81 -9.34
#